data_2f032baa4b758f01b94fd73627c9addf
#
_entry.id   2f032baa4b758f01b94fd73627c9addf
#
_cell.length_a   1.000
_cell.length_b   1.000
_cell.length_c   1.000
_cell.angle_alpha   90.00
_cell.angle_beta   90.00
_cell.angle_gamma   90.00
#
_symmetry.space_group_name_H-M   'P 1'
#
loop_
_entity.id
_entity.type
_entity.pdbx_description
1 polymer ?
#
loop_
_entity_poly.entity_id
_entity_poly.type
_entity_poly.pdbx_seq_one_letter_code
_entity_poly.pdbx_strand_id
1 'polypeptide(L)'
;MIKAENKRKLLVIVDDTPECRKSLRFASRRASRTGGVVLMLRVIYPSDFQHWLAVEERMRQEARDEAEELLLRLRNEINDQWGIESESVILEGKTDKVIMSLIEKNLDIKILVLGSASGSDGPGPLVSKLVGISSGIRIPVTVVPGDLTDEQIDELS
;
A
#
# COMPACT_ATOMS: atom_id res chain seq x y z
N MET A 1 15.83 -24.21 14.94
CA MET A 1 15.41 -23.64 13.65
C MET A 1 14.32 -22.61 13.92
N ILE A 2 14.69 -21.36 13.96
CA ILE A 2 13.71 -20.29 14.11
C ILE A 2 13.03 -20.16 12.76
N LYS A 3 11.78 -20.60 12.68
CA LYS A 3 10.94 -20.30 11.53
C LYS A 3 11.04 -18.81 11.27
N ALA A 4 11.04 -18.39 10.00
CA ALA A 4 10.81 -17.02 9.61
C ALA A 4 9.39 -16.65 10.06
N GLU A 5 9.20 -16.64 11.39
CA GLU A 5 7.91 -16.51 12.04
C GLU A 5 7.43 -15.10 11.88
N ASN A 6 6.33 -15.00 11.16
CA ASN A 6 5.27 -14.02 11.41
C ASN A 6 5.79 -12.62 11.71
N LYS A 7 6.72 -12.14 10.88
CA LYS A 7 7.06 -10.72 10.91
C LYS A 7 5.78 -9.94 10.68
N ARG A 8 5.52 -8.98 11.52
CA ARG A 8 4.37 -8.08 11.37
C ARG A 8 4.46 -7.35 10.05
N LYS A 9 3.42 -7.42 9.26
CA LYS A 9 3.36 -6.72 7.97
C LYS A 9 2.58 -5.43 8.12
N LEU A 10 3.17 -4.36 7.60
CA LEU A 10 2.52 -3.07 7.43
C LEU A 10 2.06 -2.99 5.97
N LEU A 11 0.75 -2.98 5.77
CA LEU A 11 0.17 -2.92 4.42
C LEU A 11 0.13 -1.48 3.94
N VAL A 12 0.73 -1.23 2.79
CA VAL A 12 0.70 0.08 2.11
C VAL A 12 0.09 -0.08 0.73
N ILE A 13 -0.83 0.80 0.39
CA ILE A 13 -1.42 0.83 -0.95
C ILE A 13 -0.56 1.70 -1.85
N VAL A 14 -0.03 1.10 -2.90
CA VAL A 14 0.84 1.80 -3.86
C VAL A 14 0.01 2.27 -5.05
N ASP A 15 -0.07 3.57 -5.21
CA ASP A 15 -0.72 4.23 -6.33
C ASP A 15 0.18 5.34 -6.90
N ASP A 16 -0.34 6.10 -7.86
CA ASP A 16 0.42 7.16 -8.53
C ASP A 16 0.28 8.53 -7.84
N THR A 17 -0.20 8.55 -6.61
CA THR A 17 -0.39 9.79 -5.86
C THR A 17 0.89 10.21 -5.10
N PRO A 18 1.09 11.52 -4.87
CA PRO A 18 2.21 12.00 -4.05
C PRO A 18 2.18 11.50 -2.60
N GLU A 19 0.98 11.35 -2.02
CA GLU A 19 0.79 10.89 -0.66
C GLU A 19 1.17 9.43 -0.46
N CYS A 20 1.23 8.64 -1.53
CA CYS A 20 1.73 7.27 -1.48
C CYS A 20 3.18 7.20 -0.98
N ARG A 21 4.03 8.12 -1.43
CA ARG A 21 5.43 8.16 -0.95
C ARG A 21 5.53 8.51 0.52
N LYS A 22 4.63 9.34 1.01
CA LYS A 22 4.56 9.71 2.44
C LYS A 22 4.17 8.52 3.30
N SER A 23 3.14 7.80 2.90
CA SER A 23 2.71 6.58 3.62
C SER A 23 3.78 5.49 3.56
N LEU A 24 4.44 5.32 2.42
CA LEU A 24 5.50 4.33 2.25
C LEU A 24 6.72 4.64 3.14
N ARG A 25 7.11 5.92 3.22
CA ARG A 25 8.19 6.36 4.12
C ARG A 25 7.86 6.07 5.57
N PHE A 26 6.66 6.43 6.00
CA PHE A 26 6.19 6.15 7.36
C PHE A 26 6.26 4.64 7.67
N ALA A 27 5.67 3.82 6.81
CA ALA A 27 5.63 2.38 7.00
C ALA A 27 7.04 1.76 7.02
N SER A 28 7.92 2.21 6.13
CA SER A 28 9.28 1.70 6.02
C SER A 28 10.11 2.00 7.26
N ARG A 29 10.02 3.22 7.75
CA ARG A 29 10.71 3.59 9.00
C ARG A 29 10.15 2.84 10.20
N ARG A 30 8.83 2.71 10.27
CA ARG A 30 8.17 1.95 11.34
C ARG A 30 8.62 0.49 11.31
N ALA A 31 8.63 -0.12 10.14
CA ALA A 31 9.10 -1.50 9.97
C ALA A 31 10.56 -1.64 10.38
N SER A 32 11.41 -0.69 10.00
CA SER A 32 12.83 -0.68 10.40
C SER A 32 13.01 -0.67 11.91
N ARG A 33 12.19 0.08 12.62
CA ARG A 33 12.27 0.21 14.09
C ARG A 33 11.66 -0.96 14.85
N THR A 34 10.70 -1.65 14.25
CA THR A 34 9.93 -2.71 14.93
C THR A 34 10.26 -4.12 14.45
N GLY A 35 11.17 -4.25 13.50
CA GLY A 35 11.50 -5.54 12.90
C GLY A 35 10.42 -6.09 11.98
N GLY A 36 9.54 -5.21 11.48
CA GLY A 36 8.45 -5.58 10.58
C GLY A 36 8.85 -5.66 9.11
N VAL A 37 7.88 -5.98 8.28
CA VAL A 37 7.99 -6.03 6.82
C VAL A 37 6.95 -5.11 6.21
N VAL A 38 7.29 -4.38 5.16
CA VAL A 38 6.33 -3.62 4.38
C VAL A 38 5.74 -4.52 3.30
N LEU A 39 4.43 -4.60 3.25
CA LEU A 39 3.70 -5.26 2.16
C LEU A 39 3.07 -4.19 1.27
N MET A 40 3.57 -4.09 0.04
CA MET A 40 3.07 -3.14 -0.94
C MET A 40 1.98 -3.80 -1.79
N LEU A 41 0.79 -3.21 -1.82
CA LEU A 41 -0.32 -3.65 -2.65
C LEU A 41 -0.55 -2.66 -3.79
N ARG A 42 -0.49 -3.16 -5.02
CA ARG A 42 -0.95 -2.43 -6.21
C ARG A 42 -2.25 -3.08 -6.68
N VAL A 43 -3.30 -2.28 -6.80
CA VAL A 43 -4.59 -2.75 -7.29
C VAL A 43 -4.79 -2.30 -8.73
N ILE A 44 -5.13 -3.24 -9.59
CA ILE A 44 -5.52 -2.99 -10.99
C ILE A 44 -7.05 -3.03 -11.03
N TYR A 45 -7.66 -1.93 -11.47
CA TYR A 45 -9.10 -1.82 -11.50
C TYR A 45 -9.64 -2.25 -12.86
N PRO A 46 -10.50 -3.29 -12.94
CA PRO A 46 -10.94 -3.86 -14.21
C PRO A 46 -11.74 -2.90 -15.10
N SER A 47 -12.40 -1.90 -14.52
CA SER A 47 -13.17 -0.92 -15.30
C SER A 47 -12.31 -0.08 -16.24
N ASP A 48 -10.99 -0.03 -16.02
CA ASP A 48 -10.06 0.67 -16.90
C ASP A 48 -9.87 -0.06 -18.23
N PHE A 49 -10.38 -1.28 -18.36
CA PHE A 49 -10.19 -2.17 -19.52
C PHE A 49 -11.47 -2.41 -20.32
N GLN A 50 -12.41 -1.48 -20.32
CA GLN A 50 -13.70 -1.62 -21.03
C GLN A 50 -13.56 -1.44 -22.54
N HIS A 51 -12.95 -2.41 -23.22
CA HIS A 51 -12.74 -2.45 -24.65
C HIS A 51 -13.00 -3.85 -25.18
N TRP A 52 -12.64 -4.08 -26.45
CA TRP A 52 -12.71 -5.41 -27.05
C TRP A 52 -11.76 -6.36 -26.34
N LEU A 53 -12.12 -7.63 -26.25
CA LEU A 53 -11.44 -8.64 -25.44
C LEU A 53 -9.92 -8.71 -25.66
N ALA A 54 -9.47 -8.64 -26.91
CA ALA A 54 -8.04 -8.67 -27.22
C ALA A 54 -7.29 -7.41 -26.74
N VAL A 55 -7.93 -6.25 -26.83
CA VAL A 55 -7.38 -4.98 -26.36
C VAL A 55 -7.39 -4.94 -24.84
N GLU A 56 -8.44 -5.47 -24.21
CA GLU A 56 -8.56 -5.58 -22.77
C GLU A 56 -7.42 -6.42 -22.17
N GLU A 57 -7.13 -7.59 -22.76
CA GLU A 57 -6.03 -8.43 -22.30
C GLU A 57 -4.67 -7.76 -22.42
N ARG A 58 -4.44 -7.04 -23.52
CA ARG A 58 -3.21 -6.29 -23.73
C ARG A 58 -3.06 -5.18 -22.69
N MET A 59 -4.11 -4.42 -22.43
CA MET A 59 -4.12 -3.35 -21.43
C MET A 59 -3.88 -3.90 -20.04
N ARG A 60 -4.49 -5.03 -19.72
CA ARG A 60 -4.30 -5.72 -18.44
C ARG A 60 -2.85 -6.15 -18.25
N GLN A 61 -2.25 -6.73 -19.30
CA GLN A 61 -0.85 -7.15 -19.25
C GLN A 61 0.09 -5.94 -19.11
N GLU A 62 -0.15 -4.87 -19.85
CA GLU A 62 0.63 -3.63 -19.73
C GLU A 62 0.53 -3.01 -18.34
N ALA A 63 -0.68 -2.97 -17.76
CA ALA A 63 -0.88 -2.48 -16.41
C ALA A 63 -0.16 -3.33 -15.36
N ARG A 64 -0.15 -4.65 -15.55
CA ARG A 64 0.57 -5.56 -14.68
C ARG A 64 2.09 -5.36 -14.79
N ASP A 65 2.61 -5.23 -16.00
CA ASP A 65 4.04 -5.00 -16.24
C ASP A 65 4.50 -3.68 -15.62
N GLU A 66 3.73 -2.61 -15.78
CA GLU A 66 3.99 -1.31 -15.15
C GLU A 66 3.97 -1.41 -13.62
N ALA A 67 3.02 -2.16 -13.07
CA ALA A 67 2.91 -2.38 -11.64
C ALA A 67 4.12 -3.14 -11.09
N GLU A 68 4.55 -4.20 -11.77
CA GLU A 68 5.73 -4.98 -11.37
C GLU A 68 6.99 -4.12 -11.39
N GLU A 69 7.17 -3.31 -12.41
CA GLU A 69 8.31 -2.39 -12.53
C GLU A 69 8.33 -1.35 -11.40
N LEU A 70 7.18 -0.75 -11.11
CA LEU A 70 7.04 0.21 -10.03
C LEU A 70 7.36 -0.42 -8.66
N LEU A 71 6.78 -1.58 -8.40
CA LEU A 71 6.97 -2.28 -7.13
C LEU A 71 8.42 -2.72 -6.93
N LEU A 72 9.08 -3.19 -7.99
CA LEU A 72 10.50 -3.54 -7.93
C LEU A 72 11.37 -2.32 -7.62
N ARG A 73 11.10 -1.20 -8.25
CA ARG A 73 11.83 0.05 -7.99
C ARG A 73 11.66 0.51 -6.54
N LEU A 74 10.44 0.51 -6.04
CA LEU A 74 10.15 0.88 -4.66
C LEU A 74 10.77 -0.07 -3.65
N ARG A 75 10.78 -1.37 -3.94
CA ARG A 75 11.43 -2.38 -3.11
C ARG A 75 12.93 -2.09 -2.97
N ASN A 76 13.59 -1.77 -4.08
CA ASN A 76 15.01 -1.43 -4.07
C ASN A 76 15.27 -0.14 -3.29
N GLU A 77 14.45 0.90 -3.47
CA GLU A 77 14.56 2.15 -2.73
C GLU A 77 14.43 1.92 -1.22
N ILE A 78 13.45 1.12 -0.80
CA ILE A 78 13.22 0.79 0.61
C ILE A 78 14.41 0.03 1.20
N ASN A 79 14.92 -0.95 0.48
CA ASN A 79 16.06 -1.74 0.93
C ASN A 79 17.31 -0.87 1.05
N ASP A 80 17.59 -0.05 0.06
CA ASP A 80 18.77 0.82 0.04
C ASP A 80 18.72 1.88 1.15
N GLN A 81 17.55 2.45 1.40
CA GLN A 81 17.39 3.55 2.35
C GLN A 81 17.26 3.09 3.81
N TRP A 82 16.57 1.98 4.07
CA TRP A 82 16.30 1.51 5.44
C TRP A 82 16.79 0.10 5.74
N GLY A 83 17.34 -0.60 4.77
CA GLY A 83 17.86 -1.95 4.96
C GLY A 83 16.78 -2.96 5.35
N ILE A 84 15.53 -2.73 4.98
CA ILE A 84 14.42 -3.62 5.31
C ILE A 84 13.96 -4.45 4.13
N GLU A 85 13.38 -5.59 4.44
CA GLU A 85 12.69 -6.42 3.46
C GLU A 85 11.29 -5.88 3.19
N SER A 86 10.85 -5.99 1.95
CA SER A 86 9.48 -5.71 1.56
C SER A 86 8.93 -6.83 0.69
N GLU A 87 7.64 -7.01 0.78
CA GLU A 87 6.88 -7.89 -0.10
C GLU A 87 5.97 -7.04 -0.97
N SER A 88 5.56 -7.56 -2.11
CA SER A 88 4.62 -6.88 -2.98
C SER A 88 3.61 -7.85 -3.56
N VAL A 89 2.42 -7.36 -3.81
CA VAL A 89 1.34 -8.11 -4.44
C VAL A 89 0.55 -7.21 -5.38
N ILE A 90 0.17 -7.77 -6.52
CA ILE A 90 -0.67 -7.11 -7.51
C ILE A 90 -1.99 -7.89 -7.55
N LEU A 91 -3.08 -7.20 -7.28
CA LEU A 91 -4.42 -7.78 -7.28
C LEU A 91 -5.34 -6.97 -8.17
N GLU A 92 -6.30 -7.64 -8.78
CA GLU A 92 -7.34 -7.04 -9.60
C GLU A 92 -8.65 -6.97 -8.84
N GLY A 93 -9.35 -5.86 -8.98
CA GLY A 93 -10.67 -5.70 -8.40
C GLY A 93 -10.93 -4.28 -7.91
N LYS A 94 -12.01 -4.14 -7.20
CA LYS A 94 -12.39 -2.88 -6.56
C LYS A 94 -11.51 -2.67 -5.33
N THR A 95 -10.82 -1.55 -5.26
CA THR A 95 -9.73 -1.32 -4.30
C THR A 95 -10.10 -1.61 -2.85
N ASP A 96 -11.23 -1.07 -2.37
CA ASP A 96 -11.68 -1.31 -1.00
C ASP A 96 -11.96 -2.78 -0.71
N LYS A 97 -12.59 -3.48 -1.66
CA LYS A 97 -12.90 -4.91 -1.54
C LYS A 97 -11.64 -5.76 -1.54
N VAL A 98 -10.67 -5.42 -2.39
CA VAL A 98 -9.39 -6.11 -2.47
C VAL A 98 -8.61 -5.95 -1.16
N ILE A 99 -8.56 -4.75 -0.62
CA ILE A 99 -7.87 -4.46 0.65
C ILE A 99 -8.50 -5.27 1.79
N MET A 100 -9.81 -5.24 1.92
CA MET A 100 -10.52 -5.97 2.97
C MET A 100 -10.28 -7.48 2.88
N SER A 101 -10.37 -8.03 1.67
CA SER A 101 -10.12 -9.45 1.43
C SER A 101 -8.68 -9.85 1.78
N LEU A 102 -7.71 -9.02 1.39
CA LEU A 102 -6.30 -9.27 1.68
C LEU A 102 -6.03 -9.29 3.18
N ILE A 103 -6.58 -8.34 3.92
CA ILE A 103 -6.44 -8.25 5.38
C ILE A 103 -7.06 -9.47 6.06
N GLU A 104 -8.22 -9.92 5.61
CA GLU A 104 -8.89 -11.10 6.18
C GLU A 104 -8.11 -12.40 5.96
N LYS A 105 -7.47 -12.53 4.79
CA LYS A 105 -6.74 -13.74 4.42
C LYS A 105 -5.33 -13.81 4.97
N ASN A 106 -4.76 -12.69 5.41
CA ASN A 106 -3.37 -12.61 5.85
C ASN A 106 -3.30 -12.06 7.27
N LEU A 107 -3.29 -12.94 8.24
CA LEU A 107 -3.27 -12.60 9.67
C LEU A 107 -1.96 -11.92 10.11
N ASP A 108 -0.92 -11.98 9.29
CA ASP A 108 0.35 -11.30 9.55
C ASP A 108 0.28 -9.79 9.32
N ILE A 109 -0.71 -9.33 8.56
CA ILE A 109 -0.96 -7.91 8.37
C ILE A 109 -1.52 -7.35 9.68
N LYS A 110 -0.78 -6.42 10.28
CA LYS A 110 -1.10 -5.87 11.61
C LYS A 110 -1.52 -4.42 11.60
N ILE A 111 -1.23 -3.70 10.53
CA ILE A 111 -1.60 -2.30 10.36
C ILE A 111 -1.78 -1.97 8.89
N LEU A 112 -2.76 -1.15 8.57
CA LEU A 112 -2.95 -0.56 7.26
C LEU A 112 -2.49 0.90 7.31
N VAL A 113 -1.57 1.27 6.40
CA VAL A 113 -1.04 2.63 6.32
C VAL A 113 -1.52 3.28 5.02
N LEU A 114 -2.20 4.39 5.15
CA LEU A 114 -2.75 5.17 4.04
C LEU A 114 -2.15 6.57 4.02
N GLY A 115 -1.98 7.14 2.83
CA GLY A 115 -1.67 8.54 2.67
C GLY A 115 -2.95 9.34 2.42
N SER A 116 -3.12 10.46 3.11
CA SER A 116 -4.23 11.36 2.82
C SER A 116 -3.80 12.46 1.86
N ALA A 117 -4.69 12.81 0.93
CA ALA A 117 -4.46 13.91 0.01
C ALA A 117 -4.29 15.23 0.78
N SER A 118 -3.36 16.07 0.34
CA SER A 118 -3.21 17.44 0.82
C SER A 118 -4.10 18.36 0.02
N GLY A 119 -4.67 19.37 0.65
CA GLY A 119 -5.51 20.37 0.01
C GLY A 119 -6.94 20.43 0.53
N SER A 120 -7.77 21.23 -0.14
CA SER A 120 -9.14 21.55 0.31
C SER A 120 -10.20 20.53 -0.09
N ASP A 121 -9.87 19.56 -0.93
CA ASP A 121 -10.82 18.57 -1.46
C ASP A 121 -11.00 17.33 -0.58
N GLY A 122 -10.50 17.39 0.65
CA GLY A 122 -10.59 16.28 1.61
C GLY A 122 -9.46 15.26 1.49
N PRO A 123 -9.51 14.19 2.31
CA PRO A 123 -8.38 13.26 2.47
C PRO A 123 -8.19 12.29 1.30
N GLY A 124 -9.06 12.32 0.31
CA GLY A 124 -9.06 11.42 -0.82
C GLY A 124 -10.12 10.31 -0.69
N PRO A 125 -10.53 9.73 -1.83
CA PRO A 125 -11.66 8.77 -1.85
C PRO A 125 -11.35 7.47 -1.11
N LEU A 126 -10.12 6.98 -1.16
CA LEU A 126 -9.75 5.73 -0.50
C LEU A 126 -9.78 5.89 1.02
N VAL A 127 -9.19 6.96 1.55
CA VAL A 127 -9.20 7.25 2.99
C VAL A 127 -10.62 7.41 3.49
N SER A 128 -11.44 8.23 2.82
CA SER A 128 -12.83 8.46 3.19
C SER A 128 -13.64 7.17 3.22
N LYS A 129 -13.44 6.30 2.25
CA LYS A 129 -14.17 5.04 2.14
C LYS A 129 -13.75 4.04 3.22
N LEU A 130 -12.45 3.86 3.44
CA LEU A 130 -11.96 2.89 4.42
C LEU A 130 -12.20 3.34 5.85
N VAL A 131 -12.08 4.62 6.15
CA VAL A 131 -12.42 5.15 7.48
C VAL A 131 -13.92 5.01 7.75
N GLY A 132 -14.76 5.19 6.72
CA GLY A 132 -16.22 4.97 6.84
C GLY A 132 -16.61 3.55 7.19
N ILE A 133 -15.80 2.55 6.85
CA ILE A 133 -16.06 1.14 7.16
C ILE A 133 -15.10 0.56 8.21
N SER A 134 -14.40 1.41 8.94
CA SER A 134 -13.35 1.00 9.88
C SER A 134 -13.83 0.06 10.98
N SER A 135 -15.11 0.07 11.32
CA SER A 135 -15.70 -0.87 12.29
C SER A 135 -15.65 -2.34 11.84
N GLY A 136 -15.50 -2.59 10.55
CA GLY A 136 -15.36 -3.93 9.98
C GLY A 136 -13.91 -4.35 9.71
N ILE A 137 -12.95 -3.46 9.92
CA ILE A 137 -11.52 -3.76 9.70
C ILE A 137 -10.93 -4.36 10.97
N ARG A 138 -10.28 -5.51 10.82
CA ARG A 138 -9.67 -6.26 11.93
C ARG A 138 -8.44 -5.59 12.54
N ILE A 139 -7.81 -4.65 11.86
CA ILE A 139 -6.53 -4.06 12.23
C ILE A 139 -6.62 -2.53 12.32
N PRO A 140 -5.69 -1.88 13.03
CA PRO A 140 -5.60 -0.43 13.03
C PRO A 140 -5.33 0.14 11.63
N VAL A 141 -5.89 1.31 11.37
CA VAL A 141 -5.63 2.10 10.16
C VAL A 141 -4.91 3.37 10.56
N THR A 142 -3.72 3.56 10.01
CA THR A 142 -2.94 4.78 10.18
C THR A 142 -3.05 5.62 8.92
N VAL A 143 -3.44 6.88 9.07
CA VAL A 143 -3.51 7.83 7.96
C VAL A 143 -2.38 8.84 8.09
N VAL A 144 -1.49 8.87 7.11
CA VAL A 144 -0.35 9.79 7.07
C VAL A 144 -0.74 11.02 6.25
N PRO A 145 -0.77 12.22 6.86
CA PRO A 145 -1.08 13.43 6.11
C PRO A 145 -0.08 13.69 4.98
N GLY A 146 -0.60 13.97 3.79
CA GLY A 146 0.22 14.14 2.59
C GLY A 146 1.06 15.43 2.57
N ASP A 147 0.77 16.37 3.44
CA ASP A 147 1.49 17.64 3.57
C ASP A 147 2.59 17.64 4.64
N LEU A 148 2.80 16.51 5.32
CA LEU A 148 3.93 16.35 6.22
C LEU A 148 5.25 16.35 5.44
N THR A 149 6.28 16.97 6.02
CA THR A 149 7.63 16.86 5.49
C THR A 149 8.23 15.50 5.83
N ASP A 150 9.29 15.12 5.12
CA ASP A 150 9.99 13.87 5.39
C ASP A 150 10.53 13.82 6.82
N GLU A 151 11.04 14.94 7.33
CA GLU A 151 11.52 15.07 8.71
C GLU A 151 10.41 14.85 9.72
N GLN A 152 9.23 15.43 9.48
CA GLN A 152 8.06 15.23 10.35
C GLN A 152 7.60 13.77 10.36
N ILE A 153 7.59 13.13 9.19
CA ILE A 153 7.25 11.70 9.10
C ILE A 153 8.26 10.86 9.88
N ASP A 154 9.54 11.17 9.77
CA ASP A 154 10.61 10.45 10.45
C ASP A 154 10.49 10.56 11.98
N GLU A 155 10.05 11.70 12.49
CA GLU A 155 9.80 11.86 13.92
C GLU A 155 8.61 11.03 14.42
N LEU A 156 7.58 10.88 13.58
CA LEU A 156 6.33 10.21 13.95
C LEU A 156 6.35 8.69 13.75
N SER A 157 7.27 8.20 12.94
CA SER A 157 7.33 6.77 12.58
C SER A 157 8.24 5.91 13.53
#